data_d4ea10c9ad53f9b8ecde115b55fa6a19
#
_entry.id   d4ea10c9ad53f9b8ecde115b55fa6a19
#
_cell.length_a   1.000
_cell.length_b   1.000
_cell.length_c   1.000
_cell.angle_alpha   90.00
_cell.angle_beta   90.00
_cell.angle_gamma   90.00
#
_symmetry.space_group_name_H-M   'P 1'
#
loop_
_entity.id
_entity.type
_entity.pdbx_description
1 polymer ?
#
loop_
_entity_poly.entity_id
_entity_poly.type
_entity_poly.pdbx_seq_one_letter_code
_entity_poly.pdbx_strand_id
1 'polypeptide(L)'
;SKKTSIVNFQKTEFNLSRFSTKTILFPKIQEQKTTNLLQCLNSYYKYNKTYNTRLFRCEANVIDSVSREMYKRLVSPFYILIVALIASLLIIKSKNDFNYSRFKFFTFLSGILLIIFAEISIEFITDDLFKNSILVAFPLIVTFVMYFFLKSKSKFINS
;
A
#
# COMPACT_ATOMS: atom_id res chain seq x y z
N SER A 1 50.61 19.50 20.47
CA SER A 1 49.81 20.67 20.86
C SER A 1 48.47 20.66 20.13
N LYS A 2 47.40 20.43 20.87
CA LYS A 2 46.03 20.53 20.34
C LYS A 2 45.70 22.03 20.21
N LYS A 3 45.53 22.51 18.98
CA LYS A 3 44.98 23.83 18.71
C LYS A 3 43.48 23.78 18.77
N THR A 4 42.88 24.30 19.83
CA THR A 4 41.43 24.55 19.93
C THR A 4 41.15 25.94 19.36
N SER A 5 40.34 26.02 18.29
CA SER A 5 39.83 27.31 17.80
C SER A 5 38.45 27.53 18.40
N ILE A 6 38.30 28.57 19.20
CA ILE A 6 37.00 29.00 19.76
C ILE A 6 36.45 30.05 18.80
N VAL A 7 35.33 29.74 18.14
CA VAL A 7 34.60 30.67 17.28
C VAL A 7 33.44 31.26 18.08
N ASN A 8 33.49 32.52 18.36
CA ASN A 8 32.47 33.23 19.13
C ASN A 8 31.49 33.91 18.17
N PHE A 9 30.24 33.39 18.10
CA PHE A 9 29.19 33.93 17.26
C PHE A 9 28.33 34.92 18.05
N GLN A 10 28.39 36.19 17.73
CA GLN A 10 27.53 37.23 18.33
C GLN A 10 26.19 37.37 17.61
N LYS A 11 26.13 37.10 16.31
CA LYS A 11 24.89 37.13 15.50
C LYS A 11 25.08 36.35 14.22
N THR A 12 24.15 35.47 13.94
CA THR A 12 24.09 34.70 12.68
C THR A 12 22.84 35.12 11.93
N GLU A 13 22.97 35.80 10.81
CA GLU A 13 21.85 36.13 9.93
C GLU A 13 21.74 35.07 8.85
N PHE A 14 20.68 34.25 8.91
CA PHE A 14 20.33 33.34 7.85
C PHE A 14 19.49 34.06 6.79
N ASN A 15 20.09 34.32 5.64
CA ASN A 15 19.36 34.86 4.50
C ASN A 15 18.53 33.75 3.84
N LEU A 16 17.24 33.65 4.22
CA LEU A 16 16.28 32.70 3.68
C LEU A 16 15.84 33.01 2.25
N SER A 17 16.22 34.16 1.68
CA SER A 17 15.85 34.54 0.30
C SER A 17 16.43 33.60 -0.76
N ARG A 18 17.51 32.84 -0.45
CA ARG A 18 18.05 31.79 -1.32
C ARG A 18 17.24 30.47 -1.28
N PHE A 19 16.44 30.26 -0.27
CA PHE A 19 15.48 29.17 -0.22
C PHE A 19 14.20 29.64 -0.90
N SER A 20 14.25 29.81 -2.23
CA SER A 20 13.04 29.86 -3.03
C SER A 20 12.36 28.51 -2.85
N THR A 21 11.38 28.44 -1.96
CA THR A 21 10.39 27.38 -2.00
C THR A 21 9.70 27.51 -3.34
N LYS A 22 10.17 26.77 -4.35
CA LYS A 22 9.37 26.55 -5.55
C LYS A 22 8.06 25.98 -5.05
N THR A 23 7.06 26.82 -4.94
CA THR A 23 5.69 26.39 -4.69
C THR A 23 5.40 25.36 -5.76
N ILE A 24 5.27 24.10 -5.37
CA ILE A 24 4.97 23.02 -6.30
C ILE A 24 3.58 23.35 -6.83
N LEU A 25 3.52 23.91 -8.03
CA LEU A 25 2.27 24.32 -8.68
C LEU A 25 1.31 23.14 -8.86
N PHE A 26 1.86 21.91 -8.86
CA PHE A 26 1.09 20.68 -8.95
C PHE A 26 1.36 19.82 -7.73
N PRO A 27 0.35 19.51 -6.89
CA PRO A 27 0.51 18.60 -5.76
C PRO A 27 0.93 17.21 -6.26
N LYS A 28 1.75 16.52 -5.47
CA LYS A 28 2.17 15.15 -5.78
C LYS A 28 0.96 14.23 -5.94
N ILE A 29 1.10 13.19 -6.74
CA ILE A 29 0.02 12.20 -6.99
C ILE A 29 -0.56 11.67 -5.68
N GLN A 30 0.28 11.46 -4.67
CA GLN A 30 -0.11 10.99 -3.34
C GLN A 30 -1.02 11.96 -2.57
N GLU A 31 -0.96 13.24 -2.85
CA GLU A 31 -1.76 14.29 -2.22
C GLU A 31 -3.09 14.52 -2.94
N GLN A 32 -3.26 13.92 -4.13
CA GLN A 32 -4.48 14.04 -4.92
C GLN A 32 -5.65 13.28 -4.27
N LYS A 33 -6.86 13.83 -4.44
CA LYS A 33 -8.08 13.14 -4.03
C LYS A 33 -8.29 11.88 -4.87
N THR A 34 -8.75 10.81 -4.24
CA THR A 34 -9.04 9.53 -4.91
C THR A 34 -10.01 9.68 -6.08
N THR A 35 -10.98 10.61 -5.96
CA THR A 35 -11.92 10.93 -7.04
C THR A 35 -11.23 11.46 -8.29
N ASN A 36 -10.22 12.32 -8.14
CA ASN A 36 -9.47 12.88 -9.26
C ASN A 36 -8.63 11.80 -9.97
N LEU A 37 -8.03 10.90 -9.18
CA LEU A 37 -7.28 9.76 -9.70
C LEU A 37 -8.19 8.79 -10.46
N LEU A 38 -9.39 8.53 -9.93
CA LEU A 38 -10.38 7.68 -10.59
C LEU A 38 -10.88 8.28 -11.92
N GLN A 39 -11.15 9.59 -11.92
CA GLN A 39 -11.54 10.30 -13.13
C GLN A 39 -10.43 10.29 -14.19
N CYS A 40 -9.17 10.43 -13.78
CA CYS A 40 -8.02 10.30 -14.65
C CYS A 40 -7.98 8.93 -15.33
N LEU A 41 -8.04 7.84 -14.56
CA LEU A 41 -8.03 6.48 -15.08
C LEU A 41 -9.23 6.21 -16.01
N ASN A 42 -10.42 6.61 -15.59
CA ASN A 42 -11.64 6.43 -16.41
C ASN A 42 -11.55 7.18 -17.74
N SER A 43 -11.03 8.41 -17.72
CA SER A 43 -10.86 9.20 -18.95
C SER A 43 -9.82 8.61 -19.88
N TYR A 44 -8.73 8.09 -19.32
CA TYR A 44 -7.69 7.45 -20.10
C TYR A 44 -8.19 6.17 -20.78
N TYR A 45 -8.78 5.25 -20.01
CA TYR A 45 -9.21 3.94 -20.54
C TYR A 45 -10.47 4.01 -21.43
N LYS A 46 -11.40 4.92 -21.14
CA LYS A 46 -12.66 5.00 -21.89
C LYS A 46 -12.57 5.88 -23.12
N TYR A 47 -11.86 6.99 -23.03
CA TYR A 47 -11.87 8.01 -24.07
C TYR A 47 -10.51 8.22 -24.75
N ASN A 48 -9.47 7.54 -24.30
CA ASN A 48 -8.08 7.73 -24.75
C ASN A 48 -7.66 9.22 -24.77
N LYS A 49 -8.20 10.01 -23.84
CA LYS A 49 -8.01 11.45 -23.75
C LYS A 49 -7.26 11.82 -22.48
N THR A 50 -6.34 12.76 -22.62
CA THR A 50 -5.69 13.41 -21.48
C THR A 50 -6.74 14.21 -20.69
N TYR A 51 -6.85 13.93 -19.40
CA TYR A 51 -7.72 14.65 -18.49
C TYR A 51 -6.90 15.68 -17.72
N ASN A 52 -7.11 16.95 -18.04
CA ASN A 52 -6.40 18.04 -17.39
C ASN A 52 -7.35 18.84 -16.49
N THR A 53 -7.08 18.84 -15.20
CA THR A 53 -7.66 19.81 -14.27
C THR A 53 -6.65 20.91 -13.95
N ARG A 54 -7.11 22.03 -13.37
CA ARG A 54 -6.22 23.13 -12.95
C ARG A 54 -5.10 22.69 -12.00
N LEU A 55 -5.31 21.59 -11.27
CA LEU A 55 -4.42 21.10 -10.21
C LEU A 55 -3.71 19.80 -10.57
N PHE A 56 -4.13 19.08 -11.61
CA PHE A 56 -3.59 17.77 -11.94
C PHE A 56 -3.61 17.52 -13.46
N ARG A 57 -2.44 17.16 -13.98
CA ARG A 57 -2.29 16.73 -15.39
C ARG A 57 -2.27 15.22 -15.46
N CYS A 58 -3.26 14.65 -16.13
CA CYS A 58 -3.34 13.23 -16.39
C CYS A 58 -2.78 12.97 -17.81
N GLU A 59 -1.49 12.69 -17.88
CA GLU A 59 -0.80 12.35 -19.12
C GLU A 59 -0.43 10.86 -19.12
N ALA A 60 -0.19 10.28 -20.30
CA ALA A 60 0.14 8.85 -20.43
C ALA A 60 1.35 8.42 -19.58
N ASN A 61 2.34 9.30 -19.42
CA ASN A 61 3.54 9.06 -18.61
C ASN A 61 3.27 8.99 -17.09
N VAL A 62 2.08 9.44 -16.65
CA VAL A 62 1.70 9.51 -15.23
C VAL A 62 0.72 8.37 -14.84
N ILE A 63 0.15 7.68 -15.84
CA ILE A 63 -0.88 6.66 -15.65
C ILE A 63 -0.39 5.51 -14.74
N ASP A 64 0.82 5.02 -14.92
CA ASP A 64 1.40 3.97 -14.05
C ASP A 64 1.42 4.40 -12.60
N SER A 65 1.87 5.62 -12.33
CA SER A 65 1.95 6.16 -10.98
C SER A 65 0.55 6.37 -10.38
N VAL A 66 -0.44 6.77 -11.18
CA VAL A 66 -1.83 6.90 -10.76
C VAL A 66 -2.43 5.54 -10.45
N SER A 67 -2.20 4.54 -11.30
CA SER A 67 -2.67 3.16 -11.10
C SER A 67 -2.09 2.55 -9.83
N ARG A 68 -0.78 2.71 -9.58
CA ARG A 68 -0.11 2.26 -8.36
C ARG A 68 -0.69 2.92 -7.11
N GLU A 69 -0.92 4.23 -7.15
CA GLU A 69 -1.51 4.96 -6.02
C GLU A 69 -2.95 4.53 -5.73
N MET A 70 -3.74 4.31 -6.78
CA MET A 70 -5.10 3.78 -6.65
C MET A 70 -5.10 2.37 -6.06
N TYR A 71 -4.19 1.50 -6.50
CA TYR A 71 -4.01 0.17 -5.94
C TYR A 71 -3.67 0.22 -4.44
N LYS A 72 -2.71 1.06 -4.06
CA LYS A 72 -2.35 1.26 -2.65
C LYS A 72 -3.56 1.63 -1.81
N ARG A 73 -4.38 2.55 -2.26
CA ARG A 73 -5.54 3.04 -1.50
C ARG A 73 -6.68 2.05 -1.42
N LEU A 74 -6.94 1.30 -2.50
CA LEU A 74 -8.10 0.42 -2.57
C LEU A 74 -7.78 -1.02 -2.17
N VAL A 75 -6.63 -1.53 -2.54
CA VAL A 75 -6.29 -2.96 -2.42
C VAL A 75 -5.43 -3.24 -1.20
N SER A 76 -4.50 -2.35 -0.84
CA SER A 76 -3.64 -2.54 0.34
C SER A 76 -4.41 -2.84 1.64
N PRO A 77 -5.56 -2.20 1.93
CA PRO A 77 -6.33 -2.52 3.14
C PRO A 77 -6.77 -3.99 3.22
N PHE A 78 -7.00 -4.66 2.09
CA PHE A 78 -7.39 -6.09 2.08
C PHE A 78 -6.26 -6.99 2.55
N TYR A 79 -5.01 -6.66 2.29
CA TYR A 79 -3.87 -7.41 2.81
C TYR A 79 -3.80 -7.35 4.34
N ILE A 80 -4.14 -6.20 4.93
CA ILE A 80 -4.24 -6.05 6.39
C ILE A 80 -5.31 -6.97 6.95
N LEU A 81 -6.47 -7.06 6.29
CA LEU A 81 -7.55 -7.99 6.68
C LEU A 81 -7.08 -9.44 6.60
N ILE A 82 -6.36 -9.84 5.55
CA ILE A 82 -5.84 -11.21 5.40
C ILE A 82 -4.87 -11.53 6.54
N VAL A 83 -3.95 -10.64 6.86
CA VAL A 83 -3.01 -10.82 7.97
C VAL A 83 -3.75 -10.96 9.31
N ALA A 84 -4.78 -10.15 9.55
CA ALA A 84 -5.61 -10.25 10.74
C ALA A 84 -6.37 -11.60 10.81
N LEU A 85 -6.89 -12.10 9.69
CA LEU A 85 -7.53 -13.41 9.62
C LEU A 85 -6.53 -14.55 9.88
N ILE A 86 -5.31 -14.47 9.36
CA ILE A 86 -4.24 -15.43 9.64
C ILE A 86 -3.88 -15.41 11.13
N ALA A 87 -3.75 -14.24 11.74
CA ALA A 87 -3.48 -14.12 13.16
C ALA A 87 -4.61 -14.75 14.01
N SER A 88 -5.87 -14.64 13.59
CA SER A 88 -7.01 -15.24 14.29
C SER A 88 -6.97 -16.78 14.30
N LEU A 89 -6.32 -17.42 13.33
CA LEU A 89 -6.13 -18.89 13.32
C LEU A 89 -5.31 -19.38 14.54
N LEU A 90 -4.42 -18.55 15.06
CA LEU A 90 -3.65 -18.90 16.27
C LEU A 90 -4.54 -18.99 17.52
N ILE A 91 -5.62 -18.22 17.57
CA ILE A 91 -6.55 -18.21 18.70
C ILE A 91 -7.42 -19.48 18.68
N ILE A 92 -7.79 -19.94 17.51
CA ILE A 92 -8.68 -21.11 17.33
C ILE A 92 -7.96 -22.42 17.69
N LYS A 93 -6.65 -22.50 17.52
CA LYS A 93 -5.89 -23.72 17.78
C LYS A 93 -5.49 -23.82 19.24
N SER A 94 -5.81 -24.98 19.89
CA SER A 94 -5.46 -25.25 21.27
C SER A 94 -3.93 -25.26 21.49
N LYS A 95 -3.48 -24.66 22.61
CA LYS A 95 -2.06 -24.64 23.00
C LYS A 95 -1.53 -26.02 23.43
N ASN A 96 -2.43 -26.95 23.76
CA ASN A 96 -2.07 -28.30 24.22
C ASN A 96 -1.74 -29.27 23.08
N ASP A 97 -1.92 -28.86 21.82
CA ASP A 97 -1.57 -29.66 20.66
C ASP A 97 -0.05 -29.82 20.52
N PHE A 98 0.43 -31.06 20.36
CA PHE A 98 1.85 -31.38 20.17
C PHE A 98 2.50 -30.59 19.02
N ASN A 99 1.74 -30.27 18.00
CA ASN A 99 2.21 -29.53 16.81
C ASN A 99 1.95 -28.02 16.89
N TYR A 100 1.52 -27.48 18.04
CA TYR A 100 1.21 -26.04 18.15
C TYR A 100 2.39 -25.13 17.82
N SER A 101 3.60 -25.48 18.26
CA SER A 101 4.82 -24.69 17.99
C SER A 101 5.11 -24.58 16.48
N ARG A 102 5.01 -25.70 15.75
CA ARG A 102 5.19 -25.71 14.29
C ARG A 102 4.10 -24.88 13.59
N PHE A 103 2.87 -25.05 14.01
CA PHE A 103 1.74 -24.28 13.46
C PHE A 103 1.93 -22.78 13.66
N LYS A 104 2.32 -22.35 14.87
CA LYS A 104 2.64 -20.94 15.17
C LYS A 104 3.74 -20.40 14.24
N PHE A 105 4.80 -21.16 14.03
CA PHE A 105 5.89 -20.77 13.15
C PHE A 105 5.43 -20.59 11.69
N PHE A 106 4.69 -21.57 11.16
CA PHE A 106 4.17 -21.48 9.79
C PHE A 106 3.17 -20.34 9.61
N THR A 107 2.31 -20.08 10.59
CA THR A 107 1.36 -18.98 10.55
C THR A 107 2.07 -17.63 10.53
N PHE A 108 3.10 -17.48 11.36
CA PHE A 108 3.93 -16.29 11.40
C PHE A 108 4.68 -16.08 10.07
N LEU A 109 5.30 -17.13 9.54
CA LEU A 109 6.00 -17.09 8.27
C LEU A 109 5.07 -16.74 7.11
N SER A 110 3.85 -17.31 7.08
CA SER A 110 2.87 -16.98 6.04
C SER A 110 2.41 -15.52 6.11
N GLY A 111 2.30 -14.93 7.29
CA GLY A 111 2.01 -13.52 7.47
C GLY A 111 3.10 -12.62 6.88
N ILE A 112 4.37 -12.93 7.16
CA ILE A 112 5.51 -12.20 6.60
C ILE A 112 5.53 -12.31 5.06
N LEU A 113 5.38 -13.52 4.52
CA LEU A 113 5.37 -13.73 3.07
C LEU A 113 4.23 -12.95 2.38
N LEU A 114 3.06 -12.85 3.01
CA LEU A 114 1.96 -12.05 2.49
C LEU A 114 2.27 -10.56 2.46
N ILE A 115 2.93 -10.02 3.48
CA ILE A 115 3.33 -8.61 3.50
C ILE A 115 4.33 -8.34 2.39
N ILE A 116 5.34 -9.19 2.24
CA ILE A 116 6.32 -9.08 1.15
C ILE A 116 5.63 -9.15 -0.22
N PHE A 117 4.69 -10.09 -0.38
CA PHE A 117 3.93 -10.22 -1.62
C PHE A 117 3.07 -8.98 -1.92
N ALA A 118 2.47 -8.38 -0.89
CA ALA A 118 1.70 -7.15 -1.04
C ALA A 118 2.54 -5.99 -1.58
N GLU A 119 3.74 -5.80 -1.05
CA GLU A 119 4.67 -4.77 -1.53
C GLU A 119 5.14 -5.03 -2.97
N ILE A 120 5.52 -6.27 -3.27
CA ILE A 120 5.94 -6.67 -4.62
C ILE A 120 4.80 -6.47 -5.63
N SER A 121 3.55 -6.77 -5.25
CA SER A 121 2.38 -6.61 -6.14
C SER A 121 2.20 -5.19 -6.64
N ILE A 122 2.60 -4.18 -5.86
CA ILE A 122 2.51 -2.77 -6.25
C ILE A 122 3.47 -2.45 -7.40
N GLU A 123 4.65 -3.07 -7.42
CA GLU A 123 5.65 -2.86 -8.49
C GLU A 123 5.22 -3.49 -9.83
N PHE A 124 4.40 -4.54 -9.79
CA PHE A 124 3.90 -5.21 -11.00
C PHE A 124 2.71 -4.52 -11.67
N ILE A 125 2.22 -3.42 -11.11
CA ILE A 125 1.13 -2.66 -11.72
C ILE A 125 1.66 -1.93 -12.95
N THR A 126 0.99 -2.16 -14.09
CA THR A 126 1.30 -1.61 -15.40
C THR A 126 0.07 -0.96 -16.01
N ASP A 127 0.19 -0.43 -17.24
CA ASP A 127 -0.93 0.13 -18.01
C ASP A 127 -1.97 -0.92 -18.43
N ASP A 128 -1.63 -2.23 -18.35
CA ASP A 128 -2.50 -3.31 -18.77
C ASP A 128 -3.64 -3.55 -17.77
N LEU A 129 -4.88 -3.22 -18.14
CA LEU A 129 -6.07 -3.46 -17.30
C LEU A 129 -6.24 -4.91 -16.90
N PHE A 130 -5.95 -5.86 -17.80
CA PHE A 130 -6.12 -7.28 -17.52
C PHE A 130 -5.18 -7.78 -16.42
N LYS A 131 -3.89 -7.40 -16.50
CA LYS A 131 -2.90 -7.72 -15.45
C LYS A 131 -3.27 -7.09 -14.11
N ASN A 132 -3.66 -5.83 -14.13
CA ASN A 132 -4.08 -5.12 -12.93
C ASN A 132 -5.33 -5.74 -12.30
N SER A 133 -6.30 -6.22 -13.10
CA SER A 133 -7.50 -6.89 -12.61
C SER A 133 -7.18 -8.18 -11.86
N ILE A 134 -6.23 -8.98 -12.34
CA ILE A 134 -5.78 -10.20 -11.65
C ILE A 134 -5.13 -9.86 -10.31
N LEU A 135 -4.26 -8.83 -10.28
CA LEU A 135 -3.61 -8.38 -9.05
C LEU A 135 -4.61 -7.87 -8.00
N VAL A 136 -5.70 -7.23 -8.43
CA VAL A 136 -6.78 -6.77 -7.54
C VAL A 136 -7.66 -7.94 -7.08
N ALA A 137 -7.97 -8.88 -7.96
CA ALA A 137 -8.82 -10.03 -7.64
C ALA A 137 -8.16 -10.97 -6.62
N PHE A 138 -6.85 -11.13 -6.66
CA PHE A 138 -6.11 -12.06 -5.80
C PHE A 138 -6.38 -11.83 -4.29
N PRO A 139 -6.13 -10.65 -3.69
CA PRO A 139 -6.37 -10.44 -2.27
C PRO A 139 -7.85 -10.55 -1.90
N LEU A 140 -8.77 -10.19 -2.80
CA LEU A 140 -10.20 -10.35 -2.57
C LEU A 140 -10.60 -11.83 -2.47
N ILE A 141 -10.13 -12.66 -3.40
CA ILE A 141 -10.40 -14.12 -3.39
C ILE A 141 -9.79 -14.74 -2.14
N VAL A 142 -8.55 -14.42 -1.80
CA VAL A 142 -7.87 -14.96 -0.61
C VAL A 142 -8.63 -14.57 0.67
N THR A 143 -9.07 -13.32 0.79
CA THR A 143 -9.87 -12.85 1.93
C THR A 143 -11.17 -13.67 2.05
N PHE A 144 -11.87 -13.89 0.94
CA PHE A 144 -13.12 -14.65 0.89
C PHE A 144 -12.91 -16.10 1.32
N VAL A 145 -11.91 -16.78 0.75
CA VAL A 145 -11.55 -18.16 1.07
C VAL A 145 -11.20 -18.30 2.56
N MET A 146 -10.36 -17.41 3.09
CA MET A 146 -9.96 -17.43 4.49
C MET A 146 -11.15 -17.20 5.43
N TYR A 147 -12.03 -16.27 5.10
CA TYR A 147 -13.25 -16.02 5.87
C TYR A 147 -14.15 -17.25 5.94
N PHE A 148 -14.43 -17.90 4.79
CA PHE A 148 -15.24 -19.13 4.77
C PHE A 148 -14.59 -20.28 5.52
N PHE A 149 -13.28 -20.42 5.41
CA PHE A 149 -12.52 -21.44 6.14
C PHE A 149 -12.65 -21.25 7.67
N LEU A 150 -12.49 -20.03 8.14
CA LEU A 150 -12.65 -19.68 9.57
C LEU A 150 -14.08 -19.93 10.06
N LYS A 151 -15.07 -19.50 9.27
CA LYS A 151 -16.49 -19.72 9.59
C LYS A 151 -16.85 -21.21 9.67
N SER A 152 -16.32 -22.02 8.76
CA SER A 152 -16.52 -23.47 8.80
C SER A 152 -15.91 -24.08 10.06
N LYS A 153 -14.68 -23.71 10.42
CA LYS A 153 -14.02 -24.22 11.63
C LYS A 153 -14.71 -23.77 12.92
N SER A 154 -15.20 -22.55 13.00
CA SER A 154 -15.89 -22.06 14.19
C SER A 154 -17.20 -22.81 14.48
N LYS A 155 -17.91 -23.27 13.45
CA LYS A 155 -19.10 -24.13 13.61
C LYS A 155 -18.78 -25.48 14.22
N PHE A 156 -17.63 -26.08 13.89
CA PHE A 156 -17.21 -27.38 14.44
C PHE A 156 -16.82 -27.34 15.92
N ILE A 157 -16.46 -26.17 16.45
CA ILE A 157 -16.06 -26.01 17.86
C ILE A 157 -17.30 -25.81 18.75
N ASN A 158 -18.39 -25.27 18.21
CA ASN A 158 -19.64 -25.01 18.93
C ASN A 158 -20.69 -26.16 18.84
N SER A 159 -20.38 -27.23 18.15
CA SER A 159 -21.18 -28.47 18.08
C SER A 159 -20.53 -29.58 18.91
#